data_2dedd318e5a43a5d3287f55038c6d255
#
_entry.id   2dedd318e5a43a5d3287f55038c6d255
#
_cell.length_a   1.000
_cell.length_b   1.000
_cell.length_c   1.000
_cell.angle_alpha   90.00
_cell.angle_beta   90.00
_cell.angle_gamma   90.00
#
_symmetry.space_group_name_H-M   'P 1'
#
loop_
_entity.id
_entity.type
_entity.pdbx_description
1 polymer ?
#
loop_
_entity_poly.entity_id
_entity_poly.type
_entity_poly.pdbx_seq_one_letter_code
_entity_poly.pdbx_strand_id
1 'polypeptide(L)'
;MVNTFLVYPDFKKSAKCLDPKRLGKQRAEALMIIVRLENIELLSKIFKLPKPDDPYEYHRWIRELGTKYKQSGWFLFWQNGELHKVARDGCPKETRDDMTKNGARFIRAAGWFYHSAVLMWIGYRDALKEYLNVHIDQWVELGYTNNMKKYQLPVKIEYPPWTRDHEFLECHRSNLIRKDCEFYRPLFPDTEENLDYIWPYNLTDAGHRYRV
;
A
#
# COMPACT_ATOMS: atom_id res chain seq x y z
N MET A 1 -3.80 -12.10 -2.14
CA MET A 1 -4.28 -10.92 -1.38
C MET A 1 -3.10 -10.01 -1.14
N VAL A 2 -3.26 -8.72 -1.42
CA VAL A 2 -2.25 -7.69 -1.15
C VAL A 2 -2.39 -7.25 0.29
N ASN A 3 -1.28 -7.19 1.00
CA ASN A 3 -1.25 -6.71 2.37
C ASN A 3 0.16 -6.32 2.80
N THR A 4 0.25 -5.42 3.78
CA THR A 4 1.45 -5.15 4.55
C THR A 4 1.30 -5.82 5.91
N PHE A 5 1.94 -6.99 6.08
CA PHE A 5 1.89 -7.71 7.35
C PHE A 5 2.62 -6.95 8.45
N LEU A 6 1.92 -6.72 9.55
CA LEU A 6 2.46 -6.12 10.75
C LEU A 6 2.06 -7.01 11.94
N VAL A 7 3.02 -7.70 12.53
CA VAL A 7 2.80 -8.63 13.65
C VAL A 7 3.25 -8.06 15.00
N TYR A 8 4.00 -6.97 14.95
CA TYR A 8 4.40 -6.14 16.09
C TYR A 8 4.33 -4.66 15.69
N PRO A 9 4.14 -3.72 16.65
CA PRO A 9 4.22 -2.28 16.35
C PRO A 9 5.55 -1.85 15.72
N ASP A 10 6.62 -2.54 16.08
CA ASP A 10 7.97 -2.33 15.56
C ASP A 10 8.14 -3.02 14.20
N PHE A 11 8.42 -2.24 13.15
CA PHE A 11 8.57 -2.74 11.78
C PHE A 11 9.75 -3.70 11.62
N LYS A 12 10.86 -3.45 12.34
CA LYS A 12 12.04 -4.31 12.27
C LYS A 12 11.78 -5.66 12.93
N LYS A 13 11.10 -5.65 14.09
CA LYS A 13 10.67 -6.88 14.75
C LYS A 13 9.68 -7.66 13.88
N SER A 14 8.75 -6.98 13.23
CA SER A 14 7.80 -7.59 12.30
C SER A 14 8.50 -8.21 11.09
N ALA A 15 9.46 -7.50 10.47
CA ALA A 15 10.19 -8.00 9.31
C ALA A 15 10.99 -9.28 9.63
N LYS A 16 11.59 -9.36 10.83
CA LYS A 16 12.37 -10.53 11.28
C LYS A 16 11.52 -11.79 11.47
N CYS A 17 10.21 -11.64 11.68
CA CYS A 17 9.30 -12.77 11.82
C CYS A 17 8.82 -13.33 10.48
N LEU A 18 9.12 -12.69 9.35
CA LEU A 18 8.65 -13.13 8.03
C LEU A 18 9.63 -14.13 7.40
N ASP A 19 9.08 -15.21 6.87
CA ASP A 19 9.84 -16.11 6.00
C ASP A 19 10.30 -15.38 4.72
N PRO A 20 11.36 -15.88 4.04
CA PRO A 20 11.93 -15.20 2.88
C PRO A 20 10.92 -14.93 1.76
N LYS A 21 9.99 -15.83 1.51
CA LYS A 21 8.96 -15.68 0.46
C LYS A 21 8.03 -14.51 0.77
N ARG A 22 7.57 -14.39 2.03
CA ARG A 22 6.68 -13.32 2.45
C ARG A 22 7.42 -12.01 2.61
N LEU A 23 8.64 -12.04 3.15
CA LEU A 23 9.50 -10.86 3.23
C LEU A 23 9.76 -10.24 1.84
N GLY A 24 10.11 -11.08 0.85
CA GLY A 24 10.29 -10.64 -0.54
C GLY A 24 9.03 -10.00 -1.12
N LYS A 25 7.87 -10.61 -0.86
CA LYS A 25 6.57 -10.12 -1.31
C LYS A 25 6.20 -8.79 -0.64
N GLN A 26 6.45 -8.63 0.67
CA GLN A 26 6.16 -7.38 1.39
C GLN A 26 6.89 -6.18 0.82
N ARG A 27 8.14 -6.34 0.39
CA ARG A 27 8.89 -5.25 -0.27
C ARG A 27 8.20 -4.79 -1.55
N ALA A 28 7.77 -5.73 -2.41
CA ALA A 28 7.09 -5.41 -3.66
C ALA A 28 5.71 -4.78 -3.42
N GLU A 29 4.95 -5.30 -2.46
CA GLU A 29 3.62 -4.79 -2.12
C GLU A 29 3.69 -3.39 -1.50
N ALA A 30 4.62 -3.15 -0.56
CA ALA A 30 4.82 -1.83 0.02
C ALA A 30 5.21 -0.78 -1.04
N LEU A 31 6.13 -1.11 -1.95
CA LEU A 31 6.49 -0.22 -3.06
C LEU A 31 5.28 0.11 -3.93
N MET A 32 4.47 -0.90 -4.27
CA MET A 32 3.26 -0.68 -5.08
C MET A 32 2.23 0.20 -4.36
N ILE A 33 2.06 0.02 -3.05
CA ILE A 33 1.16 0.86 -2.25
C ILE A 33 1.67 2.31 -2.23
N ILE A 34 2.97 2.54 -2.00
CA ILE A 34 3.58 3.89 -2.04
C ILE A 34 3.25 4.58 -3.36
N VAL A 35 3.46 3.91 -4.49
CA VAL A 35 3.14 4.48 -5.82
C VAL A 35 1.64 4.81 -5.96
N ARG A 36 0.75 3.99 -5.38
CA ARG A 36 -0.70 4.29 -5.39
C ARG A 36 -1.05 5.49 -4.53
N LEU A 37 -0.45 5.63 -3.35
CA LEU A 37 -0.63 6.79 -2.48
C LEU A 37 -0.16 8.08 -3.17
N GLU A 38 0.98 8.05 -3.85
CA GLU A 38 1.46 9.19 -4.63
C GLU A 38 0.49 9.56 -5.78
N ASN A 39 -0.10 8.57 -6.44
CA ASN A 39 -1.13 8.84 -7.46
C ASN A 39 -2.39 9.44 -6.84
N ILE A 40 -2.84 8.94 -5.68
CA ILE A 40 -3.99 9.48 -4.95
C ILE A 40 -3.75 10.95 -4.59
N GLU A 41 -2.62 11.27 -3.99
CA GLU A 41 -2.27 12.63 -3.60
C GLU A 41 -2.21 13.57 -4.81
N LEU A 42 -1.63 13.13 -5.92
CA LEU A 42 -1.52 13.93 -7.12
C LEU A 42 -2.88 14.16 -7.78
N LEU A 43 -3.71 13.10 -7.91
CA LEU A 43 -5.07 13.23 -8.44
C LEU A 43 -5.94 14.12 -7.56
N SER A 44 -5.80 14.01 -6.23
CA SER A 44 -6.50 14.89 -5.28
C SER A 44 -6.19 16.37 -5.53
N LYS A 45 -4.93 16.70 -5.76
CA LYS A 45 -4.49 18.07 -6.09
C LYS A 45 -5.02 18.53 -7.47
N ILE A 46 -4.92 17.67 -8.49
CA ILE A 46 -5.36 17.96 -9.86
C ILE A 46 -6.86 18.26 -9.91
N PHE A 47 -7.66 17.45 -9.22
CA PHE A 47 -9.13 17.57 -9.22
C PHE A 47 -9.65 18.44 -8.06
N LYS A 48 -8.76 19.04 -7.26
CA LYS A 48 -9.12 19.91 -6.12
C LYS A 48 -10.11 19.21 -5.17
N LEU A 49 -9.91 17.92 -4.92
CA LEU A 49 -10.70 17.11 -4.02
C LEU A 49 -9.89 16.81 -2.75
N PRO A 50 -10.04 17.59 -1.68
CA PRO A 50 -9.26 17.43 -0.46
C PRO A 50 -9.52 16.08 0.19
N LYS A 51 -8.48 15.54 0.83
CA LYS A 51 -8.60 14.33 1.65
C LYS A 51 -9.56 14.60 2.81
N PRO A 52 -10.55 13.75 3.09
CA PRO A 52 -11.39 13.87 4.28
C PRO A 52 -10.58 13.66 5.56
N ASP A 53 -10.99 14.31 6.64
CA ASP A 53 -10.37 14.13 7.95
C ASP A 53 -10.75 12.78 8.58
N ASP A 54 -11.97 12.30 8.31
CA ASP A 54 -12.44 11.00 8.78
C ASP A 54 -11.99 9.86 7.86
N PRO A 55 -11.15 8.90 8.35
CA PRO A 55 -10.74 7.75 7.59
C PRO A 55 -11.88 6.84 7.09
N TYR A 56 -13.03 6.82 7.78
CA TYR A 56 -14.21 6.05 7.34
C TYR A 56 -14.81 6.58 6.03
N GLU A 57 -14.50 7.82 5.66
CA GLU A 57 -14.92 8.40 4.38
C GLU A 57 -13.97 8.09 3.21
N TYR A 58 -12.81 7.47 3.45
CA TYR A 58 -11.81 7.23 2.39
C TYR A 58 -12.36 6.43 1.21
N HIS A 59 -13.22 5.46 1.44
CA HIS A 59 -13.84 4.69 0.33
C HIS A 59 -14.66 5.57 -0.61
N ARG A 60 -15.51 6.44 -0.05
CA ARG A 60 -16.34 7.37 -0.81
C ARG A 60 -15.46 8.36 -1.58
N TRP A 61 -14.52 8.97 -0.89
CA TRP A 61 -13.58 9.93 -1.44
C TRP A 61 -12.76 9.35 -2.61
N ILE A 62 -12.19 8.15 -2.46
CA ILE A 62 -11.41 7.47 -3.50
C ILE A 62 -12.26 7.14 -4.73
N ARG A 63 -13.53 6.75 -4.56
CA ARG A 63 -14.46 6.52 -5.67
C ARG A 63 -14.77 7.80 -6.43
N GLU A 64 -15.02 8.88 -5.72
CA GLU A 64 -15.22 10.19 -6.33
C GLU A 64 -13.99 10.63 -7.13
N LEU A 65 -12.79 10.48 -6.55
CA LEU A 65 -11.52 10.78 -7.21
C LEU A 65 -11.35 9.96 -8.50
N GLY A 66 -11.62 8.66 -8.44
CA GLY A 66 -11.61 7.79 -9.61
C GLY A 66 -12.63 8.17 -10.68
N THR A 67 -13.83 8.60 -10.28
CA THR A 67 -14.87 9.09 -11.17
C THR A 67 -14.43 10.37 -11.88
N LYS A 68 -13.93 11.36 -11.16
CA LYS A 68 -13.37 12.60 -11.73
C LYS A 68 -12.22 12.30 -12.71
N TYR A 69 -11.30 11.40 -12.36
CA TYR A 69 -10.25 10.96 -13.27
C TYR A 69 -10.83 10.32 -14.56
N LYS A 70 -11.84 9.46 -14.43
CA LYS A 70 -12.47 8.78 -15.58
C LYS A 70 -13.19 9.77 -16.51
N GLN A 71 -13.91 10.73 -15.91
CA GLN A 71 -14.66 11.77 -16.62
C GLN A 71 -13.76 12.84 -17.23
N SER A 72 -12.51 12.98 -16.77
CA SER A 72 -11.59 14.02 -17.27
C SER A 72 -11.27 13.89 -18.77
N GLY A 73 -11.43 12.69 -19.35
CA GLY A 73 -11.07 12.44 -20.75
C GLY A 73 -9.56 12.38 -21.02
N TRP A 74 -8.70 12.45 -19.97
CA TRP A 74 -7.26 12.50 -20.11
C TRP A 74 -6.58 11.24 -19.58
N PHE A 75 -5.47 10.82 -20.24
CA PHE A 75 -4.39 10.08 -19.62
C PHE A 75 -3.42 11.07 -19.00
N LEU A 76 -2.98 10.80 -17.78
CA LEU A 76 -2.10 11.68 -17.02
C LEU A 76 -0.75 11.01 -16.82
N PHE A 77 0.32 11.75 -17.08
CA PHE A 77 1.70 11.29 -16.91
C PHE A 77 2.48 12.32 -16.09
N TRP A 78 3.37 11.86 -15.25
CA TRP A 78 4.28 12.68 -14.47
C TRP A 78 5.69 12.42 -14.95
N GLN A 79 6.39 13.46 -15.42
CA GLN A 79 7.75 13.36 -15.91
C GLN A 79 8.51 14.65 -15.58
N ASN A 80 9.73 14.53 -15.05
CA ASN A 80 10.61 15.65 -14.74
C ASN A 80 9.97 16.76 -13.87
N GLY A 81 9.08 16.39 -12.95
CA GLY A 81 8.37 17.38 -12.10
C GLY A 81 7.14 18.01 -12.76
N GLU A 82 6.78 17.63 -13.96
CA GLU A 82 5.66 18.19 -14.73
C GLU A 82 4.54 17.18 -15.00
N LEU A 83 3.32 17.71 -15.10
CA LEU A 83 2.13 16.96 -15.46
C LEU A 83 1.84 17.07 -16.95
N HIS A 84 1.91 15.95 -17.65
CA HIS A 84 1.54 15.83 -19.06
C HIS A 84 0.14 15.22 -19.17
N LYS A 85 -0.69 15.78 -20.06
CA LYS A 85 -2.06 15.32 -20.34
C LYS A 85 -2.13 14.89 -21.80
N VAL A 86 -2.64 13.68 -22.02
CA VAL A 86 -2.89 13.14 -23.35
C VAL A 86 -4.37 12.79 -23.45
N ALA A 87 -5.07 13.29 -24.47
CA ALA A 87 -6.48 12.95 -24.66
C ALA A 87 -6.66 11.43 -24.79
N ARG A 88 -7.71 10.88 -24.18
CA ARG A 88 -7.98 9.42 -24.26
C ARG A 88 -8.50 9.04 -25.63
N ASP A 89 -9.35 9.88 -26.20
CA ASP A 89 -9.87 9.65 -27.54
C ASP A 89 -8.76 9.75 -28.57
N GLY A 90 -8.64 8.71 -29.38
CA GLY A 90 -7.64 8.64 -30.43
C GLY A 90 -6.19 8.43 -29.94
N CYS A 91 -5.96 8.20 -28.63
CA CYS A 91 -4.61 7.92 -28.11
C CYS A 91 -4.25 6.44 -28.29
N PRO A 92 -3.33 6.10 -29.20
CA PRO A 92 -2.85 4.74 -29.38
C PRO A 92 -2.16 4.21 -28.12
N LYS A 93 -2.17 2.89 -27.97
CA LYS A 93 -1.44 2.24 -26.88
C LYS A 93 0.06 2.54 -26.96
N GLU A 94 0.58 2.59 -28.16
CA GLU A 94 1.99 2.85 -28.47
C GLU A 94 2.46 4.18 -27.94
N THR A 95 1.64 5.25 -28.01
CA THR A 95 1.94 6.57 -27.45
C THR A 95 2.12 6.50 -25.92
N ARG A 96 1.25 5.73 -25.22
CA ARG A 96 1.35 5.55 -23.77
C ARG A 96 2.56 4.74 -23.36
N ASP A 97 2.83 3.69 -24.13
CA ASP A 97 3.98 2.81 -23.90
C ASP A 97 5.30 3.58 -24.15
N ASP A 98 5.31 4.46 -25.14
CA ASP A 98 6.46 5.30 -25.49
C ASP A 98 6.75 6.34 -24.39
N MET A 99 5.74 7.04 -23.89
CA MET A 99 5.89 7.94 -22.74
C MET A 99 6.45 7.21 -21.52
N THR A 100 5.97 6.01 -21.26
CA THR A 100 6.44 5.21 -20.11
C THR A 100 7.87 4.71 -20.30
N LYS A 101 8.24 4.29 -21.51
CA LYS A 101 9.63 3.91 -21.87
C LYS A 101 10.60 5.08 -21.72
N ASN A 102 10.14 6.30 -22.02
CA ASN A 102 10.89 7.54 -21.86
C ASN A 102 10.88 8.09 -20.42
N GLY A 103 10.50 7.27 -19.43
CA GLY A 103 10.59 7.58 -18.01
C GLY A 103 9.40 8.34 -17.43
N ALA A 104 8.32 8.53 -18.19
CA ALA A 104 7.10 9.13 -17.64
C ALA A 104 6.35 8.12 -16.76
N ARG A 105 5.95 8.55 -15.56
CA ARG A 105 5.09 7.77 -14.67
C ARG A 105 3.63 7.95 -15.04
N PHE A 106 2.97 6.87 -15.46
CA PHE A 106 1.54 6.89 -15.74
C PHE A 106 0.71 6.98 -14.45
N ILE A 107 -0.06 8.07 -14.31
CA ILE A 107 -0.94 8.32 -13.18
C ILE A 107 -2.33 7.80 -13.52
N ARG A 108 -2.83 6.85 -12.73
CA ARG A 108 -4.14 6.25 -12.98
C ARG A 108 -4.84 5.84 -11.69
N ALA A 109 -6.17 5.98 -11.70
CA ALA A 109 -7.07 5.40 -10.72
C ALA A 109 -7.52 4.01 -11.19
N ALA A 110 -6.67 3.01 -11.06
CA ALA A 110 -6.94 1.65 -11.53
C ALA A 110 -6.24 0.58 -10.68
N GLY A 111 -6.70 -0.66 -10.77
CA GLY A 111 -6.17 -1.78 -10.02
C GLY A 111 -6.33 -1.57 -8.52
N TRP A 112 -5.25 -1.67 -7.77
CA TRP A 112 -5.25 -1.58 -6.30
C TRP A 112 -5.52 -0.17 -5.74
N PHE A 113 -5.82 0.80 -6.57
CA PHE A 113 -6.14 2.17 -6.17
C PHE A 113 -7.25 2.22 -5.10
N TYR A 114 -8.20 1.29 -5.17
CA TYR A 114 -9.35 1.18 -4.25
C TYR A 114 -9.17 0.14 -3.14
N HIS A 115 -8.03 -0.53 -3.09
CA HIS A 115 -7.83 -1.65 -2.18
C HIS A 115 -7.60 -1.19 -0.74
N SER A 116 -8.21 -1.85 0.23
CA SER A 116 -8.10 -1.51 1.66
C SER A 116 -6.66 -1.42 2.15
N ALA A 117 -5.74 -2.29 1.63
CA ALA A 117 -4.31 -2.21 1.92
C ALA A 117 -3.63 -0.92 1.43
N VAL A 118 -4.23 -0.18 0.50
CA VAL A 118 -3.78 1.17 0.10
C VAL A 118 -4.42 2.21 1.00
N LEU A 119 -5.74 2.10 1.21
CA LEU A 119 -6.51 3.09 1.95
C LEU A 119 -6.04 3.25 3.40
N MET A 120 -5.66 2.15 4.05
CA MET A 120 -5.17 2.19 5.44
C MET A 120 -3.88 3.01 5.63
N TRP A 121 -3.12 3.25 4.56
CA TRP A 121 -1.88 4.05 4.58
C TRP A 121 -2.08 5.50 4.13
N ILE A 122 -3.31 5.94 3.83
CA ILE A 122 -3.60 7.33 3.45
C ILE A 122 -3.21 8.26 4.60
N GLY A 123 -2.33 9.22 4.31
CA GLY A 123 -1.77 10.13 5.31
C GLY A 123 -0.46 9.66 5.96
N TYR A 124 -0.09 8.37 5.82
CA TYR A 124 1.04 7.76 6.50
C TYR A 124 2.10 7.20 5.53
N ARG A 125 2.27 7.84 4.37
CA ARG A 125 3.20 7.37 3.34
C ARG A 125 4.63 7.26 3.81
N ASP A 126 5.10 8.15 4.71
CA ASP A 126 6.48 8.11 5.18
C ASP A 126 6.72 6.95 6.16
N ALA A 127 5.73 6.58 6.98
CA ALA A 127 5.79 5.35 7.77
C ALA A 127 5.83 4.10 6.86
N LEU A 128 5.09 4.09 5.74
CA LEU A 128 5.16 2.99 4.78
C LEU A 128 6.51 2.93 4.04
N LYS A 129 7.15 4.07 3.78
CA LYS A 129 8.52 4.10 3.24
C LYS A 129 9.53 3.53 4.23
N GLU A 130 9.38 3.83 5.53
CA GLU A 130 10.19 3.21 6.58
C GLU A 130 9.96 1.70 6.64
N TYR A 131 8.69 1.27 6.63
CA TYR A 131 8.34 -0.15 6.54
C TYR A 131 9.06 -0.83 5.37
N LEU A 132 9.02 -0.24 4.17
CA LEU A 132 9.73 -0.78 3.01
C LEU A 132 11.25 -0.84 3.23
N ASN A 133 11.85 0.24 3.74
CA ASN A 133 13.30 0.31 3.98
C ASN A 133 13.75 -0.80 4.96
N VAL A 134 13.00 -1.01 6.03
CA VAL A 134 13.26 -2.05 7.03
C VAL A 134 13.19 -3.46 6.41
N HIS A 135 12.19 -3.70 5.54
CA HIS A 135 12.05 -4.99 4.86
C HIS A 135 13.16 -5.22 3.81
N ILE A 136 13.66 -4.15 3.18
CA ILE A 136 14.85 -4.22 2.32
C ILE A 136 16.08 -4.58 3.14
N ASP A 137 16.28 -3.96 4.32
CA ASP A 137 17.41 -4.25 5.19
C ASP A 137 17.40 -5.71 5.65
N GLN A 138 16.24 -6.18 6.12
CA GLN A 138 16.09 -7.59 6.53
C GLN A 138 16.34 -8.57 5.38
N TRP A 139 15.91 -8.22 4.15
CA TRP A 139 16.19 -9.01 2.95
C TRP A 139 17.67 -9.14 2.66
N VAL A 140 18.42 -8.04 2.77
CA VAL A 140 19.88 -8.02 2.57
C VAL A 140 20.59 -8.75 3.72
N GLU A 141 20.13 -8.59 4.97
CA GLU A 141 20.67 -9.28 6.15
C GLU A 141 20.57 -10.81 6.01
N LEU A 142 19.54 -11.31 5.34
CA LEU A 142 19.38 -12.73 5.00
C LEU A 142 20.22 -13.19 3.80
N GLY A 143 21.08 -12.33 3.24
CA GLY A 143 22.00 -12.66 2.14
C GLY A 143 21.40 -12.55 0.73
N TYR A 144 20.19 -12.02 0.58
CA TYR A 144 19.56 -11.88 -0.74
C TYR A 144 19.98 -10.59 -1.45
N THR A 145 20.15 -10.64 -2.76
CA THR A 145 20.41 -9.47 -3.59
C THR A 145 19.20 -8.54 -3.62
N ASN A 146 19.44 -7.25 -3.40
CA ASN A 146 18.41 -6.22 -3.49
C ASN A 146 18.65 -5.29 -4.69
N ASN A 147 17.62 -5.08 -5.50
CA ASN A 147 17.59 -4.13 -6.61
C ASN A 147 16.59 -2.98 -6.39
N MET A 148 15.99 -2.87 -5.20
CA MET A 148 15.05 -1.82 -4.88
C MET A 148 15.75 -0.66 -4.19
N LYS A 149 15.38 0.57 -4.58
CA LYS A 149 15.92 1.78 -3.97
C LYS A 149 15.24 2.03 -2.62
N LYS A 150 16.03 2.34 -1.59
CA LYS A 150 15.52 2.82 -0.29
C LYS A 150 15.09 4.29 -0.40
N TYR A 151 14.10 4.64 0.37
CA TYR A 151 13.62 6.02 0.49
C TYR A 151 14.41 6.79 1.55
N GLN A 152 14.65 8.08 1.28
CA GLN A 152 15.02 9.03 2.33
C GLN A 152 13.80 9.30 3.20
N LEU A 153 14.00 9.35 4.51
CA LEU A 153 12.93 9.53 5.49
C LEU A 153 13.06 10.91 6.14
N PRO A 154 11.96 11.58 6.49
CA PRO A 154 11.98 12.79 7.28
C PRO A 154 12.46 12.49 8.71
N VAL A 155 12.91 13.53 9.43
CA VAL A 155 13.37 13.42 10.83
C VAL A 155 12.24 12.93 11.76
N LYS A 156 10.99 13.35 11.49
CA LYS A 156 9.82 12.95 12.25
C LYS A 156 8.85 12.20 11.35
N ILE A 157 8.49 10.99 11.76
CA ILE A 157 7.52 10.13 11.07
C ILE A 157 6.28 10.02 11.94
N GLU A 158 5.13 10.21 11.32
CA GLU A 158 3.84 9.95 11.94
C GLU A 158 3.39 8.53 11.56
N TYR A 159 3.03 7.73 12.58
CA TYR A 159 2.60 6.35 12.40
C TYR A 159 1.08 6.24 12.49
N PRO A 160 0.47 5.36 11.67
CA PRO A 160 -0.96 5.10 11.77
C PRO A 160 -1.32 4.54 13.16
N PRO A 161 -2.44 4.97 13.77
CA PRO A 161 -2.87 4.48 15.09
C PRO A 161 -3.02 2.96 15.16
N TRP A 162 -3.50 2.33 14.07
CA TRP A 162 -3.71 0.89 13.99
C TRP A 162 -2.41 0.06 14.05
N THR A 163 -1.24 0.65 13.90
CA THR A 163 0.05 -0.06 14.07
C THR A 163 0.25 -0.57 15.50
N ARG A 164 -0.53 -0.04 16.46
CA ARG A 164 -0.52 -0.44 17.87
C ARG A 164 -1.80 -1.14 18.31
N ASP A 165 -2.72 -1.37 17.39
CA ASP A 165 -3.98 -2.06 17.66
C ASP A 165 -3.72 -3.56 17.83
N HIS A 166 -4.03 -4.09 19.02
CA HIS A 166 -3.78 -5.49 19.36
C HIS A 166 -4.57 -6.44 18.47
N GLU A 167 -5.85 -6.18 18.23
CA GLU A 167 -6.72 -7.03 17.42
C GLU A 167 -6.21 -7.10 15.97
N PHE A 168 -5.77 -5.95 15.43
CA PHE A 168 -5.15 -5.88 14.11
C PHE A 168 -3.86 -6.70 14.02
N LEU A 169 -2.97 -6.60 15.00
CA LEU A 169 -1.72 -7.36 15.03
C LEU A 169 -1.98 -8.86 15.16
N GLU A 170 -2.92 -9.26 16.02
CA GLU A 170 -3.31 -10.66 16.21
C GLU A 170 -3.91 -11.26 14.94
N CYS A 171 -4.81 -10.55 14.24
CA CYS A 171 -5.37 -11.08 12.99
C CYS A 171 -4.29 -11.28 11.91
N HIS A 172 -3.23 -10.47 11.92
CA HIS A 172 -2.09 -10.63 11.01
C HIS A 172 -1.23 -11.87 11.37
N ARG A 173 -0.98 -12.12 12.67
CA ARG A 173 -0.31 -13.35 13.15
C ARG A 173 -1.12 -14.58 12.78
N SER A 174 -2.42 -14.59 13.09
CA SER A 174 -3.36 -15.64 12.72
C SER A 174 -3.33 -15.95 11.22
N ASN A 175 -3.34 -14.91 10.38
CA ASN A 175 -3.28 -15.07 8.94
C ASN A 175 -1.93 -15.65 8.46
N LEU A 176 -0.81 -15.32 9.11
CA LEU A 176 0.49 -15.92 8.81
C LEU A 176 0.52 -17.40 9.19
N ILE A 177 -0.03 -17.79 10.35
CA ILE A 177 -0.14 -19.18 10.77
C ILE A 177 -0.94 -19.99 9.73
N ARG A 178 -2.08 -19.48 9.27
CA ARG A 178 -2.87 -20.14 8.20
C ARG A 178 -2.10 -20.31 6.88
N LYS A 179 -1.14 -19.43 6.59
CA LYS A 179 -0.34 -19.50 5.35
C LYS A 179 0.80 -20.50 5.44
N ASP A 180 1.33 -20.71 6.63
CA ASP A 180 2.46 -21.57 6.88
C ASP A 180 2.53 -21.90 8.38
N CYS A 181 1.72 -22.90 8.78
CA CYS A 181 1.57 -23.26 10.18
C CYS A 181 2.89 -23.77 10.77
N GLU A 182 3.64 -24.54 10.01
CA GLU A 182 4.90 -25.13 10.45
C GLU A 182 5.91 -24.05 10.82
N PHE A 183 6.01 -22.98 10.01
CA PHE A 183 6.91 -21.87 10.25
C PHE A 183 6.42 -20.89 11.32
N TYR A 184 5.13 -20.52 11.29
CA TYR A 184 4.63 -19.40 12.10
C TYR A 184 4.05 -19.80 13.46
N ARG A 185 3.57 -21.04 13.65
CA ARG A 185 3.03 -21.47 14.95
C ARG A 185 4.06 -21.40 16.09
N PRO A 186 5.32 -21.81 15.89
CA PRO A 186 6.35 -21.64 16.93
C PRO A 186 6.65 -20.19 17.29
N LEU A 187 6.47 -19.24 16.35
CA LEU A 187 6.70 -17.81 16.58
C LEU A 187 5.52 -17.14 17.31
N PHE A 188 4.31 -17.69 17.15
CA PHE A 188 3.08 -17.14 17.71
C PHE A 188 2.24 -18.24 18.39
N PRO A 189 2.77 -18.88 19.47
CA PRO A 189 2.12 -20.04 20.06
C PRO A 189 0.73 -19.74 20.65
N ASP A 190 0.55 -18.54 21.18
CA ASP A 190 -0.67 -18.11 21.87
C ASP A 190 -1.71 -17.47 20.92
N THR A 191 -1.38 -17.28 19.64
CA THR A 191 -2.30 -16.67 18.67
C THR A 191 -3.35 -17.66 18.19
N GLU A 192 -4.62 -17.28 18.22
CA GLU A 192 -5.72 -18.06 17.64
C GLU A 192 -5.60 -18.17 16.11
N GLU A 193 -5.80 -19.38 15.56
CA GLU A 193 -5.48 -19.66 14.17
C GLU A 193 -6.50 -19.13 13.16
N ASN A 194 -7.74 -18.97 13.56
CA ASN A 194 -8.87 -18.68 12.67
C ASN A 194 -9.52 -17.33 12.94
N LEU A 195 -8.73 -16.34 13.38
CA LEU A 195 -9.25 -14.99 13.54
C LEU A 195 -9.69 -14.39 12.20
N ASP A 196 -10.80 -13.69 12.22
CA ASP A 196 -11.26 -12.91 11.08
C ASP A 196 -10.19 -11.90 10.66
N TYR A 197 -9.99 -11.74 9.35
CA TYR A 197 -9.09 -10.72 8.85
C TYR A 197 -9.78 -9.35 8.93
N ILE A 198 -9.18 -8.42 9.66
CA ILE A 198 -9.72 -7.07 9.83
C ILE A 198 -8.93 -6.03 9.06
N TRP A 199 -9.61 -4.98 8.63
CA TRP A 199 -9.02 -3.77 8.09
C TRP A 199 -9.23 -2.61 9.05
N PRO A 200 -8.21 -1.75 9.26
CA PRO A 200 -8.42 -0.52 10.03
C PRO A 200 -9.56 0.29 9.40
N TYR A 201 -10.35 0.95 10.24
CA TYR A 201 -11.41 1.86 9.82
C TYR A 201 -12.60 1.22 9.06
N ASN A 202 -12.81 -0.11 9.17
CA ASN A 202 -13.88 -0.77 8.41
C ASN A 202 -13.93 -0.31 6.93
N LEU A 203 -12.79 -0.32 6.26
CA LEU A 203 -12.60 0.17 4.89
C LEU A 203 -13.34 -0.66 3.83
N THR A 204 -14.53 -1.15 4.13
CA THR A 204 -15.39 -1.92 3.20
C THR A 204 -16.76 -1.25 3.08
N ASP A 205 -17.37 -1.36 1.91
CA ASP A 205 -18.68 -0.78 1.63
C ASP A 205 -19.83 -1.30 2.50
N ALA A 206 -19.65 -2.40 3.18
CA ALA A 206 -20.71 -3.11 3.89
C ALA A 206 -20.53 -3.09 5.42
N GLY A 207 -19.53 -2.40 5.96
CA GLY A 207 -19.26 -2.45 7.42
C GLY A 207 -18.92 -3.85 7.92
N HIS A 208 -18.62 -4.79 7.03
CA HIS A 208 -18.32 -6.17 7.37
C HIS A 208 -16.82 -6.37 7.58
N ARG A 209 -16.47 -7.01 8.68
CA ARG A 209 -15.17 -7.65 8.83
C ARG A 209 -15.07 -8.71 7.73
N TYR A 210 -14.03 -8.64 6.90
CA TYR A 210 -13.85 -9.65 5.86
C TYR A 210 -13.58 -11.00 6.50
N ARG A 211 -14.50 -11.94 6.33
CA ARG A 211 -14.17 -13.36 6.45
C ARG A 211 -13.46 -13.77 5.16
N VAL A 212 -12.25 -14.26 5.27
CA VAL A 212 -11.48 -14.85 4.16
C VAL A 212 -11.54 -16.36 4.27
#